data_d450a48cd34bbdcab2f6c685a7f082e8
#
_entry.id   d450a48cd34bbdcab2f6c685a7f082e8
#
_cell.length_a   1.000
_cell.length_b   1.000
_cell.length_c   1.000
_cell.angle_alpha   90.00
_cell.angle_beta   90.00
_cell.angle_gamma   90.00
#
_symmetry.space_group_name_H-M   'P 1'
#
loop_
_entity.id
_entity.type
_entity.pdbx_description
1 polymer ?
#
loop_
_entity_poly.entity_id
_entity_poly.type
_entity_poly.pdbx_seq_one_letter_code
_entity_poly.pdbx_strand_id
1 'polypeptide(L)'
;MIVCIAEKPSVAKDIARILGANKACNGYMEGNNYQVTWTFGHLCELKEPNDYFTNWKYWSLAALPMIPPRFGIKLIEDEGIKKQFAVIEQLYQSAEMIINCGDAGQEGELIQRWVMQKAGVKCPVKRLWISSMTDEAIREGFANLKEQEQYQPLYLAGLSRAIGDWLLGMNATRLYTLKYGNNSYGRGQVLSIGRVQTPTLALIVQRQKEIDNFKPEPYWVLATVYRETQFTATKGKFTSKKEGEKAFSTIEGKPFTITSVAKKKGAEQPKQLYDLTSLQVDCNRKFGFSAEMTLNTIQTLYERKLTTYPRVDTQFLSDDIYPKCPQIMNGLFQTTFAGKKPYADIVKTLGGKPLPKTKRVFDSSKVTDHHAIIPTGVLPQGLTDAEQKVYDLIARRFIAAFYPDCKFSTTTVLGNVDEIEFKVSGKEILDLGWRVCTDTPAGSSSTPSDDSQEGTNTTSPLLPTFKKGESGPHTPTLTEKQTTPPKHYTEASLLRAMETAGKFVEDETLRAAMKENGIGRPSSRAGIIETLFKRHYIRRKRKNIEATETGIALIDTIHEKLLTSAELTGIWEKKLRDIEAKKYDASQFINELKEQLTNIVNDVLADNSSRKIGEVEGNKEK
;
A
#
# COMPACT_ATOMS: atom_id res chain seq x y z
N MET A 1 37.51 13.00 15.24
CA MET A 1 36.80 11.94 14.48
C MET A 1 35.42 12.44 14.05
N ILE A 2 35.02 12.16 12.82
CA ILE A 2 33.67 12.45 12.29
C ILE A 2 32.81 11.19 12.46
N VAL A 3 31.66 11.33 13.11
CA VAL A 3 30.75 10.20 13.33
C VAL A 3 29.59 10.29 12.34
N CYS A 4 29.41 9.26 11.51
CA CYS A 4 28.24 9.09 10.63
C CYS A 4 27.26 8.12 11.27
N ILE A 5 25.96 8.45 11.27
CA ILE A 5 24.93 7.54 11.76
C ILE A 5 23.89 7.28 10.68
N ALA A 6 23.72 6.02 10.31
CA ALA A 6 22.71 5.57 9.36
C ALA A 6 21.54 4.89 10.06
N GLU A 7 20.41 4.73 9.38
CA GLU A 7 19.21 4.11 9.94
C GLU A 7 19.33 2.58 10.07
N LYS A 8 20.21 1.97 9.27
CA LYS A 8 20.35 0.50 9.17
C LYS A 8 21.80 0.08 9.01
N PRO A 9 22.18 -1.12 9.51
CA PRO A 9 23.55 -1.63 9.39
C PRO A 9 24.04 -1.77 7.93
N SER A 10 23.13 -2.15 7.00
CA SER A 10 23.49 -2.29 5.58
C SER A 10 23.88 -0.96 4.95
N VAL A 11 23.11 0.09 5.20
CA VAL A 11 23.36 1.46 4.73
C VAL A 11 24.67 1.99 5.32
N ALA A 12 24.88 1.78 6.62
CA ALA A 12 26.12 2.19 7.29
C ALA A 12 27.37 1.52 6.65
N LYS A 13 27.31 0.24 6.32
CA LYS A 13 28.41 -0.49 5.68
C LYS A 13 28.70 0.03 4.28
N ASP A 14 27.68 0.37 3.49
CA ASP A 14 27.87 0.95 2.16
C ASP A 14 28.50 2.34 2.26
N ILE A 15 28.06 3.19 3.19
CA ILE A 15 28.67 4.48 3.48
C ILE A 15 30.12 4.32 3.97
N ALA A 16 30.37 3.40 4.91
CA ALA A 16 31.70 3.14 5.45
C ALA A 16 32.70 2.73 4.35
N ARG A 17 32.29 1.83 3.45
CA ARG A 17 33.09 1.43 2.30
C ARG A 17 33.49 2.61 1.41
N ILE A 18 32.55 3.51 1.13
CA ILE A 18 32.80 4.70 0.30
C ILE A 18 33.72 5.69 0.99
N LEU A 19 33.63 5.84 2.31
CA LEU A 19 34.46 6.72 3.10
C LEU A 19 35.85 6.12 3.43
N GLY A 20 36.06 4.83 3.15
CA GLY A 20 37.29 4.13 3.51
C GLY A 20 37.36 3.72 4.99
N ALA A 21 36.24 3.70 5.69
CA ALA A 21 36.12 3.22 7.08
C ALA A 21 35.91 1.69 7.09
N ASN A 22 36.97 0.93 6.80
CA ASN A 22 36.89 -0.51 6.51
C ASN A 22 37.12 -1.42 7.71
N LYS A 23 37.56 -0.89 8.86
CA LYS A 23 37.78 -1.68 10.08
C LYS A 23 36.46 -1.91 10.78
N ALA A 24 36.04 -3.17 10.88
CA ALA A 24 34.85 -3.56 11.63
C ALA A 24 35.09 -3.50 13.14
N CYS A 25 34.25 -2.79 13.84
CA CYS A 25 34.20 -2.67 15.28
C CYS A 25 32.85 -3.17 15.81
N ASN A 26 32.71 -3.29 17.14
CA ASN A 26 31.43 -3.67 17.73
C ASN A 26 30.45 -2.49 17.63
N GLY A 27 29.42 -2.62 16.78
CA GLY A 27 28.38 -1.61 16.58
C GLY A 27 28.74 -0.45 15.62
N TYR A 28 29.93 -0.45 14.98
CA TYR A 28 30.33 0.57 14.01
C TYR A 28 31.48 0.11 13.11
N MET A 29 31.76 0.88 12.07
CA MET A 29 32.92 0.75 11.19
C MET A 29 33.86 1.95 11.39
N GLU A 30 35.19 1.74 11.30
CA GLU A 30 36.18 2.80 11.56
C GLU A 30 37.25 2.84 10.46
N GLY A 31 37.71 4.03 10.15
CA GLY A 31 38.84 4.28 9.25
C GLY A 31 38.76 5.66 8.61
N ASN A 32 39.88 6.12 8.05
CA ASN A 32 39.98 7.40 7.31
C ASN A 32 39.34 8.62 8.05
N ASN A 33 39.55 8.72 9.36
CA ASN A 33 38.98 9.75 10.26
C ASN A 33 37.46 9.70 10.42
N TYR A 34 36.79 8.61 9.98
CA TYR A 34 35.36 8.38 10.13
C TYR A 34 35.07 7.21 11.06
N GLN A 35 33.98 7.33 11.81
CA GLN A 35 33.31 6.25 12.53
C GLN A 35 31.87 6.19 12.03
N VAL A 36 31.48 5.08 11.41
CA VAL A 36 30.16 4.93 10.78
C VAL A 36 29.37 3.92 11.59
N THR A 37 28.39 4.40 12.34
CA THR A 37 27.49 3.60 13.15
C THR A 37 26.06 3.57 12.56
N TRP A 38 25.14 2.89 13.23
CA TRP A 38 23.78 2.68 12.74
C TRP A 38 22.76 2.53 13.87
N THR A 39 21.51 2.74 13.52
CA THR A 39 20.35 2.33 14.31
C THR A 39 19.73 1.05 13.73
N PHE A 40 18.70 0.52 14.37
CA PHE A 40 17.87 -0.58 13.88
C PHE A 40 16.45 -0.10 13.55
N GLY A 41 16.31 1.05 12.90
CA GLY A 41 15.12 1.87 12.92
C GLY A 41 15.04 2.64 14.23
N HIS A 42 13.86 2.75 14.83
CA HIS A 42 13.71 3.44 16.11
C HIS A 42 14.48 2.75 17.24
N LEU A 43 15.37 3.49 17.90
CA LEU A 43 15.96 3.13 19.20
C LEU A 43 15.22 3.83 20.35
N CYS A 44 14.56 4.95 20.06
CA CYS A 44 13.79 5.73 21.02
C CYS A 44 12.30 5.71 20.65
N GLU A 45 11.46 5.85 21.67
CA GLU A 45 10.01 6.01 21.58
C GLU A 45 9.55 7.14 22.50
N LEU A 46 8.32 7.63 22.31
CA LEU A 46 7.70 8.54 23.26
C LEU A 46 7.48 7.81 24.59
N LYS A 47 7.66 8.55 25.69
CA LYS A 47 7.36 8.04 27.02
C LYS A 47 5.93 7.54 27.12
N GLU A 48 5.73 6.47 27.89
CA GLU A 48 4.38 5.96 28.20
C GLU A 48 3.69 6.80 29.28
N PRO A 49 2.37 6.69 29.44
CA PRO A 49 1.64 7.47 30.43
C PRO A 49 2.22 7.41 31.85
N ASN A 50 2.64 6.23 32.31
CA ASN A 50 3.23 6.03 33.62
C ASN A 50 4.64 6.64 33.81
N ASP A 51 5.33 6.96 32.70
CA ASP A 51 6.63 7.67 32.75
C ASP A 51 6.44 9.17 33.06
N TYR A 52 5.22 9.71 32.90
CA TYR A 52 4.87 11.09 33.26
C TYR A 52 4.29 11.19 34.66
N PHE A 53 3.27 10.36 34.94
CA PHE A 53 2.58 10.35 36.24
C PHE A 53 2.30 8.90 36.65
N THR A 54 2.68 8.52 37.87
CA THR A 54 2.52 7.14 38.36
C THR A 54 1.08 6.66 38.40
N ASN A 55 0.12 7.58 38.66
CA ASN A 55 -1.31 7.27 38.64
C ASN A 55 -1.84 6.94 37.23
N TRP A 56 -1.18 7.35 36.15
CA TRP A 56 -1.53 6.98 34.78
C TRP A 56 -1.16 5.53 34.41
N LYS A 57 -0.47 4.82 35.32
CA LYS A 57 -0.27 3.37 35.20
C LYS A 57 -1.60 2.63 35.20
N TYR A 58 -2.52 3.07 36.03
CA TYR A 58 -3.85 2.46 36.17
C TYR A 58 -4.84 3.13 35.24
N TRP A 59 -5.64 2.31 34.57
CA TRP A 59 -6.66 2.81 33.68
C TRP A 59 -7.85 3.33 34.48
N SER A 60 -8.15 4.60 34.35
CA SER A 60 -9.24 5.27 35.04
C SER A 60 -9.83 6.36 34.15
N LEU A 61 -11.16 6.46 34.10
CA LEU A 61 -11.85 7.54 33.39
C LEU A 61 -11.51 8.91 33.97
N ALA A 62 -11.28 8.99 35.29
CA ALA A 62 -10.91 10.24 35.96
C ALA A 62 -9.51 10.76 35.57
N ALA A 63 -8.66 9.92 34.96
CA ALA A 63 -7.35 10.33 34.49
C ALA A 63 -7.34 10.88 33.06
N LEU A 64 -8.49 10.85 32.38
CA LEU A 64 -8.62 11.28 30.98
C LEU A 64 -9.14 12.74 30.90
N PRO A 65 -8.64 13.53 29.94
CA PRO A 65 -7.60 13.18 28.98
C PRO A 65 -6.18 13.22 29.57
N MET A 66 -5.34 12.24 29.22
CA MET A 66 -3.93 12.23 29.58
C MET A 66 -3.15 13.13 28.60
N ILE A 67 -2.82 14.31 29.01
CA ILE A 67 -2.08 15.30 28.24
C ILE A 67 -0.81 15.66 29.01
N PRO A 68 0.38 15.11 28.63
CA PRO A 68 1.63 15.47 29.29
C PRO A 68 1.93 16.96 29.13
N PRO A 69 2.48 17.62 30.16
CA PRO A 69 2.89 19.03 30.07
C PRO A 69 3.99 19.24 29.02
N ARG A 70 4.88 18.25 28.87
CA ARG A 70 5.92 18.19 27.85
C ARG A 70 6.14 16.73 27.45
N PHE A 71 6.15 16.46 26.14
CA PHE A 71 6.49 15.13 25.63
C PHE A 71 7.97 14.84 25.79
N GLY A 72 8.29 13.64 26.23
CA GLY A 72 9.64 13.13 26.38
C GLY A 72 9.84 11.83 25.62
N ILE A 73 11.09 11.44 25.44
CA ILE A 73 11.49 10.19 24.81
C ILE A 73 12.21 9.28 25.80
N LYS A 74 12.13 7.97 25.54
CA LYS A 74 12.88 6.93 26.26
C LYS A 74 13.46 5.94 25.26
N LEU A 75 14.46 5.16 25.66
CA LEU A 75 14.91 4.01 24.89
C LEU A 75 13.83 2.92 24.89
N ILE A 76 13.69 2.24 23.76
CA ILE A 76 12.88 1.04 23.66
C ILE A 76 13.51 -0.05 24.55
N GLU A 77 12.69 -0.77 25.31
CA GLU A 77 13.11 -1.82 26.25
C GLU A 77 13.51 -3.11 25.49
N ASP A 78 14.71 -3.05 24.85
CA ASP A 78 15.34 -4.16 24.16
C ASP A 78 16.85 -4.15 24.42
N GLU A 79 17.43 -5.30 24.76
CA GLU A 79 18.84 -5.41 25.11
C GLU A 79 19.78 -5.12 23.95
N GLY A 80 19.40 -5.47 22.71
CA GLY A 80 20.17 -5.15 21.50
C GLY A 80 20.19 -3.65 21.24
N ILE A 81 19.04 -2.99 21.42
CA ILE A 81 18.89 -1.54 21.30
C ILE A 81 19.72 -0.82 22.36
N LYS A 82 19.64 -1.24 23.62
CA LYS A 82 20.43 -0.65 24.71
C LYS A 82 21.94 -0.75 24.45
N LYS A 83 22.41 -1.91 23.99
CA LYS A 83 23.81 -2.12 23.64
C LYS A 83 24.27 -1.22 22.48
N GLN A 84 23.48 -1.15 21.41
CA GLN A 84 23.81 -0.31 20.27
C GLN A 84 23.76 1.18 20.63
N PHE A 85 22.78 1.61 21.44
CA PHE A 85 22.70 2.99 21.90
C PHE A 85 23.92 3.38 22.73
N ALA A 86 24.41 2.50 23.63
CA ALA A 86 25.60 2.75 24.40
C ALA A 86 26.85 2.96 23.51
N VAL A 87 26.98 2.21 22.42
CA VAL A 87 28.04 2.43 21.42
C VAL A 87 27.89 3.81 20.78
N ILE A 88 26.69 4.16 20.32
CA ILE A 88 26.42 5.45 19.69
C ILE A 88 26.73 6.60 20.64
N GLU A 89 26.28 6.52 21.90
CA GLU A 89 26.51 7.53 22.93
C GLU A 89 28.01 7.74 23.18
N GLN A 90 28.78 6.65 23.26
CA GLN A 90 30.25 6.71 23.44
C GLN A 90 30.93 7.39 22.24
N LEU A 91 30.53 7.04 21.00
CA LEU A 91 31.07 7.67 19.78
C LEU A 91 30.78 9.17 19.76
N TYR A 92 29.58 9.58 20.15
CA TYR A 92 29.16 10.98 20.13
C TYR A 92 29.90 11.84 21.14
N GLN A 93 30.32 11.26 22.31
CA GLN A 93 31.10 11.98 23.30
C GLN A 93 32.47 12.45 22.80
N SER A 94 33.04 11.73 21.82
CA SER A 94 34.35 12.04 21.22
C SER A 94 34.25 12.65 19.81
N ALA A 95 33.03 12.86 19.31
CA ALA A 95 32.81 13.36 17.95
C ALA A 95 33.11 14.86 17.85
N GLU A 96 33.91 15.25 16.86
CA GLU A 96 34.10 16.65 16.45
C GLU A 96 32.90 17.16 15.65
N MET A 97 32.29 16.26 14.89
CA MET A 97 31.13 16.52 14.05
C MET A 97 30.35 15.22 13.85
N ILE A 98 29.03 15.32 13.76
CA ILE A 98 28.15 14.21 13.40
C ILE A 98 27.56 14.45 12.01
N ILE A 99 27.48 13.40 11.20
CA ILE A 99 26.76 13.40 9.93
C ILE A 99 25.53 12.49 10.08
N ASN A 100 24.36 13.10 10.06
CA ASN A 100 23.09 12.41 10.02
C ASN A 100 22.84 11.81 8.64
N CYS A 101 22.96 10.49 8.54
CA CYS A 101 22.75 9.70 7.33
C CYS A 101 21.43 8.88 7.40
N GLY A 102 20.44 9.33 8.17
CA GLY A 102 19.10 8.73 8.19
C GLY A 102 18.42 8.80 6.82
N ASP A 103 17.45 7.95 6.59
CA ASP A 103 16.69 7.93 5.34
C ASP A 103 16.10 9.33 5.04
N ALA A 104 15.97 9.68 3.75
CA ALA A 104 15.58 11.03 3.32
C ALA A 104 14.06 11.23 3.44
N GLY A 105 13.56 11.36 4.67
CA GLY A 105 12.13 11.51 4.96
C GLY A 105 11.86 11.89 6.41
N GLN A 106 10.58 12.15 6.72
CA GLN A 106 10.13 12.52 8.08
C GLN A 106 10.55 11.49 9.13
N GLU A 107 10.44 10.20 8.81
CA GLU A 107 10.73 9.11 9.74
C GLU A 107 12.24 9.01 10.02
N GLY A 108 13.07 9.00 8.98
CA GLY A 108 14.52 8.95 9.14
C GLY A 108 15.07 10.16 9.89
N GLU A 109 14.47 11.34 9.68
CA GLU A 109 14.82 12.56 10.44
C GLU A 109 14.43 12.41 11.92
N LEU A 110 13.23 11.89 12.20
CA LEU A 110 12.74 11.69 13.58
C LEU A 110 13.61 10.68 14.35
N ILE A 111 13.89 9.52 13.75
CA ILE A 111 14.71 8.46 14.33
C ILE A 111 16.06 9.02 14.77
N GLN A 112 16.78 9.66 13.87
CA GLN A 112 18.13 10.13 14.15
C GLN A 112 18.16 11.29 15.15
N ARG A 113 17.21 12.23 15.05
CA ARG A 113 17.10 13.35 15.99
C ARG A 113 16.81 12.90 17.41
N TRP A 114 15.96 11.89 17.59
CA TRP A 114 15.67 11.33 18.90
C TRP A 114 16.90 10.65 19.52
N VAL A 115 17.68 9.93 18.73
CA VAL A 115 18.92 9.31 19.19
C VAL A 115 19.94 10.38 19.60
N MET A 116 20.14 11.43 18.78
CA MET A 116 21.02 12.56 19.10
C MET A 116 20.58 13.31 20.36
N GLN A 117 19.27 13.57 20.48
CA GLN A 117 18.68 14.21 21.67
C GLN A 117 18.90 13.36 22.93
N LYS A 118 18.68 12.05 22.84
CA LYS A 118 18.84 11.11 23.96
C LYS A 118 20.29 11.00 24.40
N ALA A 119 21.23 11.01 23.45
CA ALA A 119 22.66 10.98 23.69
C ALA A 119 23.26 12.35 24.11
N GLY A 120 22.46 13.43 24.08
CA GLY A 120 22.90 14.76 24.53
C GLY A 120 23.97 15.40 23.63
N VAL A 121 23.85 15.25 22.31
CA VAL A 121 24.79 15.78 21.31
C VAL A 121 24.98 17.30 21.45
N LYS A 122 26.24 17.76 21.44
CA LYS A 122 26.63 19.19 21.54
C LYS A 122 27.48 19.67 20.36
N CYS A 123 28.08 18.74 19.61
CA CYS A 123 28.91 19.09 18.45
C CYS A 123 28.05 19.45 17.23
N PRO A 124 28.65 20.10 16.20
CA PRO A 124 27.96 20.40 14.95
C PRO A 124 27.42 19.14 14.27
N VAL A 125 26.23 19.27 13.66
CA VAL A 125 25.58 18.16 12.93
C VAL A 125 25.32 18.59 11.50
N LYS A 126 25.78 17.78 10.54
CA LYS A 126 25.47 17.92 9.12
C LYS A 126 24.49 16.84 8.70
N ARG A 127 23.82 17.05 7.57
CA ARG A 127 22.83 16.12 7.02
C ARG A 127 23.27 15.62 5.63
N LEU A 128 23.40 14.30 5.50
CA LEU A 128 23.49 13.63 4.22
C LEU A 128 22.06 13.42 3.68
N TRP A 129 21.72 14.08 2.57
CA TRP A 129 20.40 13.97 1.96
C TRP A 129 20.50 13.32 0.59
N ILE A 130 20.20 12.03 0.50
CA ILE A 130 20.24 11.24 -0.73
C ILE A 130 19.03 10.31 -0.80
N SER A 131 18.48 10.12 -1.99
CA SER A 131 17.35 9.21 -2.27
C SER A 131 17.78 7.91 -2.97
N SER A 132 19.09 7.73 -3.20
CA SER A 132 19.69 6.56 -3.81
C SER A 132 20.94 6.14 -3.05
N MET A 133 21.18 4.83 -2.98
CA MET A 133 22.35 4.23 -2.32
C MET A 133 23.42 3.78 -3.30
N THR A 134 23.49 4.39 -4.48
CA THR A 134 24.58 4.17 -5.42
C THR A 134 25.87 4.82 -4.92
N ASP A 135 27.01 4.29 -5.32
CA ASP A 135 28.32 4.82 -4.93
C ASP A 135 28.45 6.30 -5.32
N GLU A 136 27.96 6.64 -6.51
CA GLU A 136 27.96 8.00 -7.04
C GLU A 136 27.09 8.94 -6.20
N ALA A 137 25.86 8.52 -5.88
CA ALA A 137 24.94 9.31 -5.06
C ALA A 137 25.48 9.55 -3.64
N ILE A 138 26.12 8.54 -3.04
CA ILE A 138 26.77 8.66 -1.72
C ILE A 138 27.93 9.66 -1.81
N ARG A 139 28.84 9.55 -2.80
CA ARG A 139 29.98 10.47 -2.97
C ARG A 139 29.51 11.91 -3.19
N GLU A 140 28.54 12.12 -4.06
CA GLU A 140 27.97 13.44 -4.34
C GLU A 140 27.28 14.02 -3.10
N GLY A 141 26.54 13.18 -2.36
CA GLY A 141 25.88 13.58 -1.12
C GLY A 141 26.88 14.05 -0.05
N PHE A 142 28.00 13.34 0.13
CA PHE A 142 29.07 13.73 1.06
C PHE A 142 29.81 14.99 0.60
N ALA A 143 29.93 15.23 -0.71
CA ALA A 143 30.46 16.48 -1.24
C ALA A 143 29.52 17.69 -1.04
N ASN A 144 28.21 17.44 -0.82
CA ASN A 144 27.15 18.44 -0.71
C ASN A 144 26.35 18.34 0.59
N LEU A 145 27.00 18.06 1.71
CA LEU A 145 26.34 17.97 3.02
C LEU A 145 25.56 19.25 3.32
N LYS A 146 24.37 19.07 3.91
CA LYS A 146 23.46 20.15 4.29
C LYS A 146 23.56 20.47 5.77
N GLU A 147 23.09 21.66 6.15
CA GLU A 147 22.91 22.00 7.55
C GLU A 147 21.68 21.26 8.12
N GLN A 148 21.81 20.72 9.32
CA GLN A 148 20.72 20.00 10.00
C GLN A 148 19.49 20.88 10.21
N GLU A 149 19.67 22.19 10.42
CA GLU A 149 18.61 23.16 10.68
C GLU A 149 17.67 23.34 9.48
N GLN A 150 18.14 23.07 8.26
CA GLN A 150 17.28 23.13 7.05
C GLN A 150 16.15 22.13 7.11
N TYR A 151 16.33 21.03 7.86
CA TYR A 151 15.37 19.94 8.03
C TYR A 151 14.54 20.04 9.32
N GLN A 152 14.65 21.18 10.03
CA GLN A 152 13.86 21.40 11.25
C GLN A 152 12.35 21.31 11.02
N PRO A 153 11.76 21.85 9.94
CA PRO A 153 10.33 21.71 9.66
C PRO A 153 9.91 20.26 9.40
N LEU A 154 10.75 19.48 8.72
CA LEU A 154 10.53 18.06 8.46
C LEU A 154 10.51 17.26 9.77
N TYR A 155 11.46 17.52 10.66
CA TYR A 155 11.50 16.95 12.02
C TYR A 155 10.24 17.30 12.81
N LEU A 156 9.82 18.58 12.79
CA LEU A 156 8.62 19.03 13.49
C LEU A 156 7.36 18.36 12.97
N ALA A 157 7.25 18.12 11.67
CA ALA A 157 6.14 17.39 11.07
C ALA A 157 6.11 15.92 11.55
N GLY A 158 7.28 15.24 11.55
CA GLY A 158 7.40 13.88 12.06
C GLY A 158 7.09 13.77 13.56
N LEU A 159 7.61 14.69 14.36
CA LEU A 159 7.34 14.77 15.80
C LEU A 159 5.86 15.03 16.09
N SER A 160 5.24 15.97 15.36
CA SER A 160 3.83 16.30 15.52
C SER A 160 2.93 15.10 15.21
N ARG A 161 3.28 14.32 14.17
CA ARG A 161 2.61 13.06 13.86
C ARG A 161 2.70 12.07 15.02
N ALA A 162 3.92 11.84 15.54
CA ALA A 162 4.15 10.89 16.63
C ALA A 162 3.38 11.29 17.89
N ILE A 163 3.42 12.57 18.27
CA ILE A 163 2.68 13.10 19.43
C ILE A 163 1.16 12.97 19.21
N GLY A 164 0.67 13.29 18.02
CA GLY A 164 -0.75 13.18 17.70
C GLY A 164 -1.25 11.75 17.77
N ASP A 165 -0.54 10.81 17.17
CA ASP A 165 -0.89 9.38 17.20
C ASP A 165 -0.83 8.83 18.65
N TRP A 166 0.12 9.30 19.49
CA TRP A 166 0.17 8.97 20.91
C TRP A 166 -1.04 9.54 21.67
N LEU A 167 -1.34 10.84 21.51
CA LEU A 167 -2.48 11.50 22.18
C LEU A 167 -3.78 10.80 21.87
N LEU A 168 -4.07 10.59 20.58
CA LEU A 168 -5.29 9.94 20.16
C LEU A 168 -5.34 8.47 20.59
N GLY A 169 -4.28 7.71 20.29
CA GLY A 169 -4.25 6.28 20.54
C GLY A 169 -4.35 5.92 22.01
N MET A 170 -3.58 6.58 22.88
CA MET A 170 -3.59 6.31 24.32
C MET A 170 -4.90 6.70 24.99
N ASN A 171 -5.41 7.88 24.67
CA ASN A 171 -6.62 8.38 25.32
C ASN A 171 -7.90 7.71 24.80
N ALA A 172 -8.09 7.66 23.49
CA ALA A 172 -9.30 7.06 22.93
C ALA A 172 -9.38 5.56 23.22
N THR A 173 -8.25 4.84 23.15
CA THR A 173 -8.24 3.40 23.50
C THR A 173 -8.67 3.17 24.95
N ARG A 174 -8.13 3.92 25.92
CA ARG A 174 -8.52 3.78 27.31
C ARG A 174 -9.95 4.20 27.56
N LEU A 175 -10.38 5.32 26.98
CA LEU A 175 -11.72 5.85 27.08
C LEU A 175 -12.79 4.84 26.63
N TYR A 176 -12.68 4.36 25.39
CA TYR A 176 -13.63 3.41 24.83
C TYR A 176 -13.58 2.06 25.55
N THR A 177 -12.40 1.58 25.94
CA THR A 177 -12.26 0.33 26.70
C THR A 177 -12.94 0.42 28.06
N LEU A 178 -12.72 1.51 28.80
CA LEU A 178 -13.31 1.69 30.14
C LEU A 178 -14.81 1.94 30.09
N LYS A 179 -15.28 2.72 29.11
CA LYS A 179 -16.69 3.09 29.00
C LYS A 179 -17.54 1.96 28.44
N TYR A 180 -17.10 1.34 27.36
CA TYR A 180 -17.89 0.39 26.58
C TYR A 180 -17.37 -1.06 26.61
N GLY A 181 -16.17 -1.31 27.12
CA GLY A 181 -15.64 -2.66 27.25
C GLY A 181 -16.42 -3.49 28.27
N ASN A 182 -16.57 -4.79 28.01
CA ASN A 182 -17.17 -5.73 28.94
C ASN A 182 -16.11 -6.25 29.91
N ASN A 183 -16.06 -5.71 31.12
CA ASN A 183 -15.08 -6.06 32.15
C ASN A 183 -15.56 -7.18 33.09
N SER A 184 -16.61 -7.93 32.75
CA SER A 184 -17.30 -8.85 33.66
C SER A 184 -16.43 -9.98 34.27
N TYR A 185 -15.21 -10.20 33.75
CA TYR A 185 -14.32 -11.27 34.23
C TYR A 185 -12.83 -10.88 34.35
N GLY A 186 -12.50 -9.59 34.51
CA GLY A 186 -11.11 -9.15 34.77
C GLY A 186 -10.13 -9.32 33.60
N ARG A 187 -10.58 -9.76 32.44
CA ARG A 187 -9.83 -9.89 31.18
C ARG A 187 -10.57 -9.23 30.03
N GLY A 188 -11.02 -7.98 30.25
CA GLY A 188 -11.73 -7.22 29.22
C GLY A 188 -10.88 -7.03 27.95
N GLN A 189 -11.51 -7.20 26.80
CA GLN A 189 -10.87 -6.91 25.50
C GLN A 189 -10.57 -5.41 25.41
N VAL A 190 -9.32 -5.07 25.05
CA VAL A 190 -8.93 -3.68 24.77
C VAL A 190 -9.57 -3.23 23.48
N LEU A 191 -10.40 -2.17 23.56
CA LEU A 191 -11.02 -1.54 22.41
C LEU A 191 -10.06 -0.47 21.84
N SER A 192 -9.12 -0.92 21.01
CA SER A 192 -8.10 -0.03 20.46
C SER A 192 -8.68 0.89 19.38
N ILE A 193 -8.40 2.18 19.53
CA ILE A 193 -8.77 3.27 18.61
C ILE A 193 -7.49 3.88 18.05
N GLY A 194 -7.48 4.18 16.77
CA GLY A 194 -6.33 4.83 16.13
C GLY A 194 -6.69 5.45 14.79
N ARG A 195 -5.97 6.50 14.42
CA ARG A 195 -6.21 7.32 13.22
C ARG A 195 -6.23 6.53 11.91
N VAL A 196 -5.47 5.44 11.81
CA VAL A 196 -5.42 4.58 10.62
C VAL A 196 -6.24 3.31 10.82
N GLN A 197 -6.13 2.70 12.00
CA GLN A 197 -6.80 1.44 12.33
C GLN A 197 -8.33 1.55 12.28
N THR A 198 -8.88 2.58 12.90
CA THR A 198 -10.34 2.75 13.02
C THR A 198 -11.02 3.02 11.68
N PRO A 199 -10.53 3.93 10.81
CA PRO A 199 -11.09 4.09 9.47
C PRO A 199 -10.95 2.83 8.60
N THR A 200 -9.86 2.07 8.75
CA THR A 200 -9.70 0.80 8.03
C THR A 200 -10.76 -0.22 8.46
N LEU A 201 -11.03 -0.33 9.77
CA LEU A 201 -12.12 -1.16 10.28
C LEU A 201 -13.48 -0.67 9.76
N ALA A 202 -13.70 0.65 9.74
CA ALA A 202 -14.95 1.23 9.26
C ALA A 202 -15.26 0.87 7.80
N LEU A 203 -14.25 0.82 6.91
CA LEU A 203 -14.41 0.37 5.52
C LEU A 203 -14.94 -1.08 5.47
N ILE A 204 -14.41 -1.96 6.32
CA ILE A 204 -14.80 -3.38 6.34
C ILE A 204 -16.21 -3.53 6.93
N VAL A 205 -16.52 -2.81 8.01
CA VAL A 205 -17.84 -2.82 8.64
C VAL A 205 -18.92 -2.27 7.70
N GLN A 206 -18.63 -1.17 7.02
CA GLN A 206 -19.55 -0.62 6.02
C GLN A 206 -19.83 -1.62 4.91
N ARG A 207 -18.79 -2.26 4.36
CA ARG A 207 -18.94 -3.31 3.33
C ARG A 207 -19.76 -4.48 3.84
N GLN A 208 -19.56 -4.91 5.09
CA GLN A 208 -20.35 -5.96 5.70
C GLN A 208 -21.84 -5.57 5.76
N LYS A 209 -22.15 -4.36 6.23
CA LYS A 209 -23.53 -3.85 6.27
C LYS A 209 -24.16 -3.72 4.88
N GLU A 210 -23.40 -3.31 3.88
CA GLU A 210 -23.86 -3.26 2.48
C GLU A 210 -24.26 -4.66 1.97
N ILE A 211 -23.50 -5.69 2.34
CA ILE A 211 -23.78 -7.08 1.98
C ILE A 211 -24.99 -7.62 2.74
N ASP A 212 -25.03 -7.43 4.07
CA ASP A 212 -26.07 -7.97 4.94
C ASP A 212 -27.45 -7.35 4.68
N ASN A 213 -27.49 -6.07 4.32
CA ASN A 213 -28.71 -5.32 3.99
C ASN A 213 -29.09 -5.38 2.51
N PHE A 214 -28.31 -6.06 1.68
CA PHE A 214 -28.53 -6.09 0.24
C PHE A 214 -29.83 -6.87 -0.09
N LYS A 215 -30.67 -6.25 -0.92
CA LYS A 215 -31.88 -6.88 -1.44
C LYS A 215 -31.71 -7.12 -2.95
N PRO A 216 -31.67 -8.37 -3.41
CA PRO A 216 -31.58 -8.65 -4.83
C PRO A 216 -32.80 -8.11 -5.59
N GLU A 217 -32.54 -7.39 -6.68
CA GLU A 217 -33.57 -6.90 -7.57
C GLU A 217 -33.47 -7.64 -8.91
N PRO A 218 -34.60 -8.13 -9.47
CA PRO A 218 -34.60 -8.81 -10.76
C PRO A 218 -34.40 -7.80 -11.89
N TYR A 219 -33.68 -8.21 -12.92
CA TYR A 219 -33.55 -7.49 -14.17
C TYR A 219 -33.47 -8.48 -15.35
N TRP A 220 -33.81 -8.03 -16.53
CA TRP A 220 -33.82 -8.88 -17.72
C TRP A 220 -32.78 -8.38 -18.73
N VAL A 221 -32.08 -9.32 -19.34
CA VAL A 221 -31.09 -9.05 -20.38
C VAL A 221 -31.57 -9.69 -21.68
N LEU A 222 -31.75 -8.87 -22.69
CA LEU A 222 -32.07 -9.31 -24.04
C LEU A 222 -30.78 -9.58 -24.80
N ALA A 223 -30.63 -10.77 -25.31
CA ALA A 223 -29.51 -11.18 -26.13
C ALA A 223 -30.03 -11.96 -27.37
N THR A 224 -29.17 -12.11 -28.34
CA THR A 224 -29.47 -12.96 -29.49
C THR A 224 -28.21 -13.64 -30.00
N VAL A 225 -28.37 -14.83 -30.57
CA VAL A 225 -27.27 -15.57 -31.21
C VAL A 225 -27.45 -15.46 -32.73
N TYR A 226 -26.44 -14.91 -33.40
CA TYR A 226 -26.35 -14.83 -34.84
C TYR A 226 -24.99 -15.39 -35.29
N ARG A 227 -24.99 -16.37 -36.20
CA ARG A 227 -23.75 -17.06 -36.63
C ARG A 227 -22.87 -17.51 -35.47
N GLU A 228 -23.46 -18.27 -34.54
CA GLU A 228 -22.80 -18.80 -33.31
C GLU A 228 -22.21 -17.72 -32.38
N THR A 229 -22.48 -16.45 -32.62
CA THR A 229 -21.99 -15.34 -31.86
C THR A 229 -23.13 -14.69 -31.07
N GLN A 230 -22.95 -14.53 -29.75
CA GLN A 230 -23.93 -13.90 -28.88
C GLN A 230 -23.79 -12.37 -28.93
N PHE A 231 -24.84 -11.70 -29.26
CA PHE A 231 -25.00 -10.25 -29.22
C PHE A 231 -25.92 -9.86 -28.07
N THR A 232 -25.58 -8.79 -27.34
CA THR A 232 -26.42 -8.26 -26.26
C THR A 232 -27.02 -6.92 -26.67
N ALA A 233 -28.27 -6.68 -26.31
CA ALA A 233 -28.95 -5.42 -26.62
C ALA A 233 -28.20 -4.23 -25.99
N THR A 234 -28.01 -3.15 -26.76
CA THR A 234 -27.26 -1.96 -26.31
C THR A 234 -27.99 -1.19 -25.21
N LYS A 235 -29.31 -1.32 -25.10
CA LYS A 235 -30.09 -0.80 -23.98
C LYS A 235 -29.63 -1.38 -22.63
N GLY A 236 -28.98 -2.56 -22.63
CA GLY A 236 -28.44 -3.21 -21.43
C GLY A 236 -29.48 -3.96 -20.61
N LYS A 237 -29.83 -3.43 -19.44
CA LYS A 237 -30.77 -4.07 -18.51
C LYS A 237 -32.17 -3.51 -18.64
N PHE A 238 -33.19 -4.40 -18.62
CA PHE A 238 -34.58 -4.02 -18.43
C PHE A 238 -34.94 -4.24 -16.96
N THR A 239 -35.50 -3.22 -16.32
CA THR A 239 -35.92 -3.27 -14.89
C THR A 239 -37.35 -3.80 -14.74
N SER A 240 -38.09 -3.90 -15.87
CA SER A 240 -39.43 -4.44 -15.93
C SER A 240 -39.50 -5.65 -16.85
N LYS A 241 -40.10 -6.75 -16.37
CA LYS A 241 -40.35 -7.96 -17.17
C LYS A 241 -41.16 -7.66 -18.42
N LYS A 242 -42.22 -6.84 -18.27
CA LYS A 242 -43.09 -6.44 -19.39
C LYS A 242 -42.34 -5.70 -20.49
N GLU A 243 -41.42 -4.81 -20.17
CA GLU A 243 -40.59 -4.13 -21.17
C GLU A 243 -39.64 -5.11 -21.87
N GLY A 244 -39.04 -6.04 -21.12
CA GLY A 244 -38.20 -7.09 -21.71
C GLY A 244 -38.97 -8.00 -22.66
N GLU A 245 -40.14 -8.47 -22.23
CA GLU A 245 -41.02 -9.32 -23.05
C GLU A 245 -41.54 -8.58 -24.31
N LYS A 246 -41.88 -7.29 -24.17
CA LYS A 246 -42.25 -6.47 -25.31
C LYS A 246 -41.10 -6.34 -26.32
N ALA A 247 -39.89 -6.07 -25.82
CA ALA A 247 -38.71 -6.00 -26.69
C ALA A 247 -38.40 -7.35 -27.36
N PHE A 248 -38.53 -8.45 -26.61
CA PHE A 248 -38.37 -9.81 -27.15
C PHE A 248 -39.37 -10.10 -28.27
N SER A 249 -40.68 -9.85 -28.05
CA SER A 249 -41.72 -10.07 -29.04
C SER A 249 -41.54 -9.21 -30.32
N THR A 250 -40.94 -8.03 -30.17
CA THR A 250 -40.67 -7.14 -31.32
C THR A 250 -39.65 -7.73 -32.29
N ILE A 251 -38.72 -8.56 -31.80
CA ILE A 251 -37.62 -9.12 -32.60
C ILE A 251 -37.83 -10.57 -33.00
N GLU A 252 -38.78 -11.26 -32.40
CA GLU A 252 -39.04 -12.66 -32.70
C GLU A 252 -39.50 -12.86 -34.14
N GLY A 253 -38.86 -13.80 -34.86
CA GLY A 253 -39.15 -14.11 -36.26
C GLY A 253 -38.69 -13.10 -37.31
N LYS A 254 -38.07 -11.98 -36.88
CA LYS A 254 -37.51 -11.00 -37.82
C LYS A 254 -36.02 -11.27 -38.07
N PRO A 255 -35.45 -10.87 -39.22
CA PRO A 255 -34.03 -11.10 -39.48
C PRO A 255 -33.15 -10.15 -38.67
N PHE A 256 -32.01 -10.66 -38.20
CA PHE A 256 -30.92 -9.86 -37.64
C PHE A 256 -30.05 -9.29 -38.75
N THR A 257 -29.75 -8.01 -38.73
CA THR A 257 -28.96 -7.34 -39.79
C THR A 257 -27.76 -6.62 -39.17
N ILE A 258 -26.55 -6.87 -39.66
CA ILE A 258 -25.33 -6.18 -39.24
C ILE A 258 -25.34 -4.74 -39.77
N THR A 259 -25.32 -3.78 -38.87
CA THR A 259 -25.36 -2.33 -39.20
C THR A 259 -23.99 -1.70 -39.26
N SER A 260 -23.07 -2.17 -38.42
CA SER A 260 -21.71 -1.62 -38.34
C SER A 260 -20.69 -2.67 -37.91
N VAL A 261 -19.52 -2.59 -38.53
CA VAL A 261 -18.32 -3.33 -38.11
C VAL A 261 -17.18 -2.35 -38.00
N ALA A 262 -16.77 -2.05 -36.76
CA ALA A 262 -15.69 -1.11 -36.46
C ALA A 262 -14.47 -1.83 -35.87
N LYS A 263 -13.31 -1.65 -36.48
CA LYS A 263 -12.03 -2.15 -35.95
C LYS A 263 -11.21 -0.98 -35.42
N LYS A 264 -10.79 -1.05 -34.16
CA LYS A 264 -9.94 -0.05 -33.54
C LYS A 264 -8.65 -0.70 -32.99
N LYS A 265 -7.51 -0.23 -33.47
CA LYS A 265 -6.22 -0.63 -32.92
C LYS A 265 -5.95 0.11 -31.61
N GLY A 266 -5.41 -0.59 -30.64
CA GLY A 266 -5.00 -0.07 -29.34
C GLY A 266 -3.64 -0.62 -28.93
N ALA A 267 -3.06 0.01 -27.95
CA ALA A 267 -1.83 -0.43 -27.31
C ALA A 267 -2.00 -0.41 -25.79
N GLU A 268 -1.45 -1.41 -25.12
CA GLU A 268 -1.46 -1.54 -23.67
C GLU A 268 -0.04 -1.50 -23.17
N GLN A 269 0.26 -0.47 -22.38
CA GLN A 269 1.59 -0.27 -21.84
C GLN A 269 1.92 -1.33 -20.77
N PRO A 270 3.22 -1.66 -20.58
CA PRO A 270 3.66 -2.46 -19.44
C PRO A 270 3.21 -1.81 -18.13
N LYS A 271 2.87 -2.62 -17.14
CA LYS A 271 2.57 -2.10 -15.79
C LYS A 271 3.81 -1.41 -15.22
N GLN A 272 3.59 -0.40 -14.37
CA GLN A 272 4.69 0.25 -13.63
C GLN A 272 5.42 -0.74 -12.72
N LEU A 273 6.61 -0.41 -12.29
CA LEU A 273 7.38 -1.20 -11.32
C LEU A 273 6.61 -1.36 -10.01
N TYR A 274 7.11 -2.20 -9.11
CA TYR A 274 6.46 -2.42 -7.83
C TYR A 274 6.85 -1.36 -6.80
N ASP A 275 5.83 -0.78 -6.14
CA ASP A 275 5.89 -0.34 -4.77
C ASP A 275 5.45 -1.49 -3.85
N LEU A 276 5.51 -1.28 -2.53
CA LEU A 276 5.13 -2.33 -1.58
C LEU A 276 3.66 -2.73 -1.72
N THR A 277 2.75 -1.77 -1.86
CA THR A 277 1.31 -2.05 -1.95
C THR A 277 0.95 -2.87 -3.18
N SER A 278 1.45 -2.50 -4.35
CA SER A 278 1.18 -3.24 -5.59
C SER A 278 1.78 -4.65 -5.58
N LEU A 279 2.94 -4.82 -4.93
CA LEU A 279 3.53 -6.14 -4.73
C LEU A 279 2.66 -7.01 -3.81
N GLN A 280 2.21 -6.48 -2.67
CA GLN A 280 1.31 -7.17 -1.75
C GLN A 280 -0.01 -7.57 -2.41
N VAL A 281 -0.58 -6.67 -3.21
CA VAL A 281 -1.81 -6.94 -3.99
C VAL A 281 -1.61 -8.10 -4.97
N ASP A 282 -0.53 -8.09 -5.75
CA ASP A 282 -0.28 -9.14 -6.73
C ASP A 282 0.08 -10.47 -6.06
N CYS A 283 0.83 -10.48 -4.95
CA CYS A 283 1.10 -11.68 -4.16
C CYS A 283 -0.17 -12.28 -3.55
N ASN A 284 -1.07 -11.45 -3.01
CA ASN A 284 -2.34 -11.92 -2.47
C ASN A 284 -3.23 -12.51 -3.57
N ARG A 285 -3.35 -11.84 -4.73
CA ARG A 285 -4.16 -12.32 -5.85
C ARG A 285 -3.66 -13.61 -6.46
N LYS A 286 -2.34 -13.74 -6.65
CA LYS A 286 -1.74 -14.90 -7.33
C LYS A 286 -1.51 -16.09 -6.41
N PHE A 287 -1.08 -15.83 -5.18
CA PHE A 287 -0.58 -16.87 -4.27
C PHE A 287 -1.38 -16.96 -2.97
N GLY A 288 -2.31 -16.04 -2.71
CA GLY A 288 -3.04 -15.97 -1.45
C GLY A 288 -2.19 -15.51 -0.26
N PHE A 289 -1.03 -14.90 -0.50
CA PHE A 289 -0.16 -14.41 0.58
C PHE A 289 -0.81 -13.23 1.28
N SER A 290 -0.69 -13.19 2.62
CA SER A 290 -1.08 -11.99 3.38
C SER A 290 -0.14 -10.81 3.09
N ALA A 291 -0.60 -9.61 3.39
CA ALA A 291 0.22 -8.41 3.29
C ALA A 291 1.47 -8.50 4.18
N GLU A 292 1.32 -9.06 5.40
CA GLU A 292 2.44 -9.29 6.32
C GLU A 292 3.42 -10.34 5.80
N MET A 293 2.92 -11.49 5.30
CA MET A 293 3.77 -12.52 4.72
C MET A 293 4.57 -11.98 3.54
N THR A 294 3.94 -11.20 2.67
CA THR A 294 4.63 -10.57 1.53
C THR A 294 5.71 -9.60 2.00
N LEU A 295 5.40 -8.75 3.00
CA LEU A 295 6.38 -7.82 3.57
C LEU A 295 7.58 -8.55 4.19
N ASN A 296 7.35 -9.59 4.96
CA ASN A 296 8.42 -10.38 5.58
C ASN A 296 9.28 -11.08 4.53
N THR A 297 8.65 -11.64 3.50
CA THR A 297 9.36 -12.31 2.40
C THR A 297 10.24 -11.33 1.61
N ILE A 298 9.71 -10.17 1.22
CA ILE A 298 10.50 -9.18 0.49
C ILE A 298 11.59 -8.54 1.36
N GLN A 299 11.35 -8.40 2.67
CA GLN A 299 12.37 -7.96 3.62
C GLN A 299 13.55 -8.93 3.65
N THR A 300 13.29 -10.24 3.67
CA THR A 300 14.33 -11.28 3.60
C THR A 300 15.11 -11.21 2.29
N LEU A 301 14.44 -11.03 1.14
CA LEU A 301 15.10 -10.86 -0.15
C LEU A 301 16.00 -9.62 -0.19
N TYR A 302 15.56 -8.52 0.40
CA TYR A 302 16.35 -7.31 0.54
C TYR A 302 17.60 -7.53 1.42
N GLU A 303 17.47 -8.16 2.57
CA GLU A 303 18.59 -8.45 3.48
C GLU A 303 19.62 -9.36 2.84
N ARG A 304 19.18 -10.25 1.95
CA ARG A 304 20.03 -11.09 1.10
C ARG A 304 20.58 -10.35 -0.13
N LYS A 305 20.33 -9.04 -0.26
CA LYS A 305 20.77 -8.19 -1.38
C LYS A 305 20.25 -8.62 -2.76
N LEU A 306 19.14 -9.35 -2.81
CA LEU A 306 18.55 -9.83 -4.07
C LEU A 306 17.60 -8.80 -4.69
N THR A 307 17.00 -7.96 -3.86
CA THR A 307 16.10 -6.86 -4.26
C THR A 307 16.48 -5.56 -3.56
N THR A 308 15.98 -4.46 -4.07
CA THR A 308 16.10 -3.13 -3.44
C THR A 308 15.18 -3.01 -2.23
N TYR A 309 15.26 -1.89 -1.50
CA TYR A 309 14.52 -1.65 -0.27
C TYR A 309 13.00 -1.81 -0.47
N PRO A 310 12.30 -2.58 0.39
CA PRO A 310 10.92 -2.97 0.12
C PRO A 310 9.84 -1.99 0.57
N ARG A 311 10.14 -1.12 1.55
CA ARG A 311 9.10 -0.25 2.15
C ARG A 311 8.99 1.08 1.41
N VAL A 312 8.69 1.00 0.12
CA VAL A 312 8.62 2.14 -0.80
C VAL A 312 7.19 2.40 -1.25
N ASP A 313 6.90 3.65 -1.54
CA ASP A 313 5.60 4.17 -2.01
C ASP A 313 5.63 4.63 -3.48
N THR A 314 6.81 4.58 -4.13
CA THR A 314 6.98 4.95 -5.52
C THR A 314 7.16 3.74 -6.44
N GLN A 315 6.72 3.89 -7.69
CA GLN A 315 6.85 2.91 -8.77
C GLN A 315 7.87 3.37 -9.82
N PHE A 316 8.68 4.38 -9.48
CA PHE A 316 9.66 5.00 -10.38
C PHE A 316 11.09 4.73 -9.92
N LEU A 317 12.02 4.77 -10.87
CA LEU A 317 13.45 4.77 -10.62
C LEU A 317 14.00 6.18 -10.78
N SER A 318 15.03 6.52 -10.00
CA SER A 318 15.86 7.69 -10.21
C SER A 318 16.78 7.48 -11.43
N ASP A 319 17.21 8.56 -12.04
CA ASP A 319 17.99 8.54 -13.27
C ASP A 319 19.37 7.85 -13.13
N ASP A 320 19.96 7.87 -11.94
CA ASP A 320 21.23 7.23 -11.60
C ASP A 320 21.17 5.70 -11.57
N ILE A 321 19.95 5.11 -11.56
CA ILE A 321 19.76 3.65 -11.65
C ILE A 321 19.87 3.17 -13.11
N TYR A 322 19.59 4.03 -14.10
CA TYR A 322 19.59 3.62 -15.51
C TYR A 322 20.89 2.95 -15.97
N PRO A 323 22.10 3.48 -15.66
CA PRO A 323 23.37 2.82 -16.04
C PRO A 323 23.57 1.42 -15.46
N LYS A 324 22.87 1.09 -14.37
CA LYS A 324 22.97 -0.24 -13.70
C LYS A 324 22.02 -1.27 -14.30
N CYS A 325 21.00 -0.85 -15.04
CA CYS A 325 19.98 -1.76 -15.59
C CYS A 325 20.57 -2.86 -16.49
N PRO A 326 21.56 -2.62 -17.35
CA PRO A 326 22.20 -3.68 -18.15
C PRO A 326 22.85 -4.76 -17.28
N GLN A 327 23.51 -4.39 -16.18
CA GLN A 327 24.11 -5.35 -15.24
C GLN A 327 23.03 -6.17 -14.53
N ILE A 328 21.93 -5.54 -14.10
CA ILE A 328 20.79 -6.23 -13.49
C ILE A 328 20.20 -7.24 -14.48
N MET A 329 19.99 -6.84 -15.74
CA MET A 329 19.49 -7.74 -16.80
C MET A 329 20.41 -8.92 -17.03
N ASN A 330 21.74 -8.73 -17.02
CA ASN A 330 22.69 -9.83 -17.13
C ASN A 330 22.59 -10.80 -15.95
N GLY A 331 22.43 -10.32 -14.71
CA GLY A 331 22.19 -11.15 -13.56
C GLY A 331 20.90 -11.98 -13.69
N LEU A 332 19.82 -11.37 -14.17
CA LEU A 332 18.56 -12.06 -14.45
C LEU A 332 18.72 -13.12 -15.55
N PHE A 333 19.45 -12.82 -16.62
CA PHE A 333 19.75 -13.79 -17.68
C PHE A 333 20.47 -15.04 -17.15
N GLN A 334 21.35 -14.87 -16.16
CA GLN A 334 22.13 -15.97 -15.56
C GLN A 334 21.37 -16.69 -14.44
N THR A 335 20.30 -16.09 -13.90
CA THR A 335 19.52 -16.67 -12.79
C THR A 335 18.98 -18.04 -13.15
N THR A 336 19.20 -19.01 -12.23
CA THR A 336 18.80 -20.40 -12.41
C THR A 336 17.97 -20.86 -11.20
N PHE A 337 16.81 -21.46 -11.47
CA PHE A 337 15.97 -22.15 -10.49
C PHE A 337 15.75 -23.60 -10.92
N ALA A 338 16.08 -24.56 -10.07
CA ALA A 338 15.96 -25.99 -10.37
C ALA A 338 16.54 -26.37 -11.75
N GLY A 339 17.71 -25.84 -12.11
CA GLY A 339 18.40 -26.10 -13.38
C GLY A 339 17.81 -25.37 -14.60
N LYS A 340 16.75 -24.57 -14.45
CA LYS A 340 16.12 -23.79 -15.53
C LYS A 340 16.51 -22.32 -15.40
N LYS A 341 16.66 -21.64 -16.54
CA LYS A 341 16.88 -20.18 -16.63
C LYS A 341 15.57 -19.46 -17.00
N PRO A 342 14.71 -19.12 -16.03
CA PRO A 342 13.33 -18.67 -16.31
C PRO A 342 13.24 -17.32 -17.02
N TYR A 343 14.32 -16.54 -17.01
CA TYR A 343 14.35 -15.20 -17.62
C TYR A 343 15.21 -15.11 -18.88
N ALA A 344 15.94 -16.17 -19.24
CA ALA A 344 16.95 -16.11 -20.30
C ALA A 344 16.33 -15.68 -21.65
N ASP A 345 15.23 -16.31 -22.05
CA ASP A 345 14.62 -16.04 -23.36
C ASP A 345 14.03 -14.61 -23.43
N ILE A 346 13.35 -14.18 -22.36
CA ILE A 346 12.75 -12.83 -22.31
C ILE A 346 13.81 -11.73 -22.21
N VAL A 347 14.92 -11.97 -21.53
CA VAL A 347 16.06 -11.03 -21.50
C VAL A 347 16.79 -11.02 -22.85
N LYS A 348 17.01 -12.20 -23.48
CA LYS A 348 17.66 -12.31 -24.78
C LYS A 348 16.89 -11.55 -25.88
N THR A 349 15.57 -11.54 -25.83
CA THR A 349 14.73 -10.81 -26.78
C THR A 349 14.95 -9.28 -26.72
N LEU A 350 15.34 -8.74 -25.56
CA LEU A 350 15.73 -7.33 -25.40
C LEU A 350 17.17 -7.05 -25.87
N GLY A 351 17.98 -8.11 -26.09
CA GLY A 351 19.41 -8.01 -26.33
C GLY A 351 19.78 -7.27 -27.60
N GLY A 352 20.95 -6.63 -27.56
CA GLY A 352 21.60 -5.97 -28.72
C GLY A 352 21.21 -4.50 -28.94
N LYS A 353 20.28 -3.95 -28.17
CA LYS A 353 19.91 -2.52 -28.20
C LYS A 353 20.01 -1.92 -26.80
N PRO A 354 20.34 -0.64 -26.67
CA PRO A 354 20.21 0.06 -25.40
C PRO A 354 18.79 -0.06 -24.83
N LEU A 355 18.67 -0.31 -23.52
CA LEU A 355 17.37 -0.38 -22.85
C LEU A 355 16.65 0.97 -22.99
N PRO A 356 15.35 1.01 -23.29
CA PRO A 356 14.62 2.26 -23.44
C PRO A 356 14.54 3.02 -22.10
N LYS A 357 15.02 4.28 -22.08
CA LYS A 357 14.87 5.18 -20.94
C LYS A 357 13.58 6.00 -21.11
N THR A 358 12.53 5.61 -20.44
CA THR A 358 11.23 6.28 -20.53
C THR A 358 10.88 6.98 -19.21
N LYS A 359 10.19 8.13 -19.27
CA LYS A 359 9.70 8.84 -18.08
C LYS A 359 8.68 8.03 -17.26
N ARG A 360 8.11 7.00 -17.84
CA ARG A 360 7.23 6.06 -17.14
C ARG A 360 7.97 5.18 -16.14
N VAL A 361 9.26 4.95 -16.34
CA VAL A 361 10.12 4.13 -15.49
C VAL A 361 11.09 5.02 -14.71
N PHE A 362 11.71 6.01 -15.37
CA PHE A 362 12.74 6.89 -14.81
C PHE A 362 12.18 8.30 -14.64
N ASP A 363 11.90 8.68 -13.40
CA ASP A 363 11.44 10.03 -13.06
C ASP A 363 11.89 10.33 -11.62
N SER A 364 13.07 10.95 -11.50
CA SER A 364 13.68 11.30 -10.21
C SER A 364 12.80 12.24 -9.37
N SER A 365 11.91 13.02 -9.99
CA SER A 365 10.99 13.91 -9.25
C SER A 365 9.89 13.16 -8.48
N LYS A 366 9.67 11.88 -8.79
CA LYS A 366 8.69 10.99 -8.14
C LYS A 366 9.35 9.96 -7.22
N VAL A 367 10.64 10.11 -6.97
CA VAL A 367 11.39 9.31 -6.00
C VAL A 367 11.67 10.20 -4.80
N THR A 368 11.16 9.82 -3.65
CA THR A 368 11.35 10.53 -2.37
C THR A 368 12.54 9.94 -1.62
N ASP A 369 12.29 8.97 -0.76
CA ASP A 369 13.27 8.34 0.10
C ASP A 369 14.03 7.21 -0.62
N HIS A 370 13.29 6.37 -1.35
CA HIS A 370 13.81 5.22 -2.10
C HIS A 370 13.04 5.06 -3.42
N HIS A 371 13.70 4.48 -4.41
CA HIS A 371 13.07 4.13 -5.69
C HIS A 371 12.26 2.82 -5.62
N ALA A 372 11.54 2.48 -6.68
CA ALA A 372 10.74 1.26 -6.82
C ALA A 372 11.51 -0.03 -6.49
N ILE A 373 10.78 -1.08 -6.12
CA ILE A 373 11.34 -2.41 -5.84
C ILE A 373 11.77 -3.06 -7.16
N ILE A 374 13.07 -3.36 -7.28
CA ILE A 374 13.66 -4.03 -8.43
C ILE A 374 14.68 -5.10 -7.98
N PRO A 375 15.05 -6.08 -8.85
CA PRO A 375 16.19 -6.94 -8.59
C PRO A 375 17.50 -6.15 -8.57
N THR A 376 18.51 -6.67 -7.89
CA THR A 376 19.86 -6.07 -7.85
C THR A 376 20.81 -6.65 -8.91
N GLY A 377 20.45 -7.78 -9.51
CA GLY A 377 21.32 -8.55 -10.40
C GLY A 377 22.21 -9.57 -9.68
N VAL A 378 22.16 -9.62 -8.35
CA VAL A 378 22.80 -10.70 -7.56
C VAL A 378 22.08 -12.02 -7.83
N LEU A 379 22.84 -13.09 -8.05
CA LEU A 379 22.28 -14.41 -8.36
C LEU A 379 21.62 -15.02 -7.10
N PRO A 380 20.32 -15.33 -7.15
CA PRO A 380 19.63 -15.93 -6.03
C PRO A 380 20.06 -17.39 -5.83
N GLN A 381 20.27 -17.79 -4.57
CA GLN A 381 20.62 -19.16 -4.19
C GLN A 381 19.77 -19.59 -2.99
N GLY A 382 19.31 -20.84 -2.97
CA GLY A 382 18.60 -21.42 -1.82
C GLY A 382 17.36 -20.62 -1.41
N LEU A 383 16.54 -20.18 -2.36
CA LEU A 383 15.27 -19.53 -2.08
C LEU A 383 14.21 -20.55 -1.64
N THR A 384 13.43 -20.18 -0.65
CA THR A 384 12.16 -20.88 -0.35
C THR A 384 11.16 -20.67 -1.49
N ASP A 385 10.12 -21.50 -1.56
CA ASP A 385 9.04 -21.34 -2.56
C ASP A 385 8.38 -19.96 -2.51
N ALA A 386 8.15 -19.43 -1.31
CA ALA A 386 7.59 -18.08 -1.13
C ALA A 386 8.56 -16.98 -1.63
N GLU A 387 9.84 -17.07 -1.27
CA GLU A 387 10.86 -16.12 -1.73
C GLU A 387 11.01 -16.17 -3.26
N GLN A 388 11.02 -17.37 -3.84
CA GLN A 388 11.12 -17.53 -5.30
C GLN A 388 9.92 -16.92 -6.01
N LYS A 389 8.69 -17.12 -5.52
CA LYS A 389 7.47 -16.55 -6.08
C LYS A 389 7.47 -15.01 -6.04
N VAL A 390 7.89 -14.43 -4.92
CA VAL A 390 7.97 -12.96 -4.79
C VAL A 390 9.07 -12.40 -5.68
N TYR A 391 10.24 -13.04 -5.70
CA TYR A 391 11.36 -12.64 -6.57
C TYR A 391 10.98 -12.71 -8.06
N ASP A 392 10.31 -13.78 -8.48
CA ASP A 392 9.85 -13.95 -9.87
C ASP A 392 8.90 -12.84 -10.32
N LEU A 393 7.94 -12.43 -9.47
CA LEU A 393 7.08 -11.30 -9.78
C LEU A 393 7.86 -10.00 -10.02
N ILE A 394 8.85 -9.72 -9.16
CA ILE A 394 9.67 -8.51 -9.24
C ILE A 394 10.55 -8.55 -10.48
N ALA A 395 11.22 -9.69 -10.74
CA ALA A 395 12.09 -9.87 -11.89
C ALA A 395 11.33 -9.71 -13.22
N ARG A 396 10.20 -10.39 -13.38
CA ARG A 396 9.38 -10.29 -14.59
C ARG A 396 8.79 -8.88 -14.79
N ARG A 397 8.38 -8.20 -13.70
CA ARG A 397 7.88 -6.83 -13.77
C ARG A 397 8.98 -5.86 -14.22
N PHE A 398 10.20 -6.04 -13.72
CA PHE A 398 11.36 -5.25 -14.11
C PHE A 398 11.71 -5.46 -15.60
N ILE A 399 11.80 -6.70 -16.06
CA ILE A 399 12.08 -7.02 -17.47
C ILE A 399 10.97 -6.41 -18.37
N ALA A 400 9.71 -6.62 -18.02
CA ALA A 400 8.56 -6.13 -18.77
C ALA A 400 8.55 -4.61 -18.95
N ALA A 401 9.10 -3.85 -18.01
CA ALA A 401 9.17 -2.38 -18.07
C ALA A 401 9.97 -1.85 -19.27
N PHE A 402 10.85 -2.66 -19.84
CA PHE A 402 11.69 -2.34 -21.00
C PHE A 402 11.15 -2.91 -22.32
N TYR A 403 10.04 -3.64 -22.27
CA TYR A 403 9.39 -4.18 -23.45
C TYR A 403 8.48 -3.15 -24.13
N PRO A 404 8.21 -3.31 -25.44
CA PRO A 404 7.22 -2.50 -26.13
C PRO A 404 5.80 -2.79 -25.62
N ASP A 405 4.89 -1.90 -25.96
CA ASP A 405 3.47 -2.06 -25.66
C ASP A 405 2.88 -3.32 -26.32
N CYS A 406 1.95 -3.98 -25.62
CA CYS A 406 1.12 -5.02 -26.20
C CYS A 406 0.13 -4.37 -27.17
N LYS A 407 0.20 -4.74 -28.47
CA LYS A 407 -0.70 -4.22 -29.50
C LYS A 407 -1.89 -5.14 -29.68
N PHE A 408 -3.06 -4.56 -29.77
CA PHE A 408 -4.31 -5.30 -29.97
C PHE A 408 -5.25 -4.58 -30.93
N SER A 409 -6.21 -5.34 -31.47
CA SER A 409 -7.33 -4.81 -32.23
C SER A 409 -8.63 -5.16 -31.52
N THR A 410 -9.50 -4.18 -31.31
CA THR A 410 -10.86 -4.41 -30.83
C THR A 410 -11.81 -4.30 -32.02
N THR A 411 -12.56 -5.37 -32.30
CA THR A 411 -13.63 -5.36 -33.28
C THR A 411 -14.95 -5.21 -32.53
N THR A 412 -15.68 -4.16 -32.83
CA THR A 412 -17.04 -3.95 -32.35
C THR A 412 -18.01 -4.12 -33.50
N VAL A 413 -18.98 -5.00 -33.32
CA VAL A 413 -20.03 -5.27 -34.31
C VAL A 413 -21.35 -4.83 -33.72
N LEU A 414 -22.06 -4.02 -34.46
CA LEU A 414 -23.44 -3.63 -34.18
C LEU A 414 -24.37 -4.30 -35.20
N GLY A 415 -25.51 -4.71 -34.71
CA GLY A 415 -26.58 -5.24 -35.55
C GLY A 415 -27.94 -4.88 -34.98
N ASN A 416 -28.95 -4.82 -35.83
CA ASN A 416 -30.30 -4.49 -35.44
C ASN A 416 -31.27 -5.62 -35.80
N VAL A 417 -32.27 -5.77 -34.96
CA VAL A 417 -33.52 -6.42 -35.32
C VAL A 417 -34.61 -5.37 -35.10
N ASP A 418 -35.18 -4.90 -36.19
CA ASP A 418 -36.10 -3.75 -36.16
C ASP A 418 -35.42 -2.51 -35.49
N GLU A 419 -36.05 -1.91 -34.51
CA GLU A 419 -35.51 -0.74 -33.77
C GLU A 419 -34.54 -1.10 -32.64
N ILE A 420 -34.34 -2.39 -32.35
CA ILE A 420 -33.48 -2.83 -31.22
C ILE A 420 -32.07 -3.12 -31.72
N GLU A 421 -31.13 -2.33 -31.21
CA GLU A 421 -29.72 -2.49 -31.50
C GLU A 421 -29.04 -3.47 -30.54
N PHE A 422 -28.17 -4.31 -31.09
CA PHE A 422 -27.36 -5.29 -30.40
C PHE A 422 -25.88 -5.05 -30.66
N LYS A 423 -25.05 -5.43 -29.70
CA LYS A 423 -23.60 -5.25 -29.75
C LYS A 423 -22.86 -6.50 -29.33
N VAL A 424 -21.75 -6.77 -30.01
CA VAL A 424 -20.71 -7.67 -29.55
C VAL A 424 -19.35 -7.01 -29.77
N SER A 425 -18.38 -7.30 -28.88
CA SER A 425 -17.00 -6.84 -29.03
C SER A 425 -16.04 -8.00 -28.82
N GLY A 426 -15.02 -8.08 -29.68
CA GLY A 426 -13.94 -9.04 -29.58
C GLY A 426 -12.58 -8.33 -29.54
N LYS A 427 -11.61 -8.88 -28.81
CA LYS A 427 -10.25 -8.35 -28.74
C LYS A 427 -9.27 -9.39 -29.26
N GLU A 428 -8.49 -9.01 -30.26
CA GLU A 428 -7.43 -9.80 -30.86
C GLU A 428 -6.07 -9.20 -30.48
N ILE A 429 -5.14 -10.00 -29.96
CA ILE A 429 -3.77 -9.57 -29.69
C ILE A 429 -2.98 -9.67 -30.98
N LEU A 430 -2.43 -8.56 -31.44
CA LEU A 430 -1.62 -8.47 -32.65
C LEU A 430 -0.13 -8.64 -32.36
N ASP A 431 0.33 -8.15 -31.21
CA ASP A 431 1.71 -8.25 -30.73
C ASP A 431 1.68 -8.35 -29.21
N LEU A 432 2.25 -9.40 -28.65
CA LEU A 432 2.27 -9.63 -27.19
C LEU A 432 3.02 -8.54 -26.44
N GLY A 433 4.07 -7.96 -27.05
CA GLY A 433 4.90 -6.96 -26.37
C GLY A 433 5.34 -7.44 -24.99
N TRP A 434 5.16 -6.62 -23.97
CA TRP A 434 5.53 -6.93 -22.58
C TRP A 434 4.83 -8.18 -21.98
N ARG A 435 3.71 -8.61 -22.56
CA ARG A 435 2.97 -9.77 -22.04
C ARG A 435 3.72 -11.09 -22.15
N VAL A 436 4.77 -11.16 -22.99
CA VAL A 436 5.67 -12.32 -23.02
C VAL A 436 6.41 -12.55 -21.70
N CYS A 437 6.52 -11.53 -20.86
CA CYS A 437 7.13 -11.61 -19.54
C CYS A 437 6.19 -12.20 -18.47
N THR A 438 4.90 -12.38 -18.78
CA THR A 438 3.92 -12.96 -17.85
C THR A 438 3.87 -14.48 -17.97
N ASP A 439 3.61 -15.19 -16.84
CA ASP A 439 3.52 -16.65 -16.83
C ASP A 439 2.24 -17.21 -17.47
N THR A 440 1.37 -16.36 -17.98
CA THR A 440 0.11 -16.79 -18.59
C THR A 440 0.37 -17.21 -20.04
N PRO A 441 0.26 -18.49 -20.42
CA PRO A 441 0.35 -18.89 -21.80
C PRO A 441 -0.65 -18.12 -22.64
N ALA A 442 -0.22 -17.67 -23.82
CA ALA A 442 -1.12 -17.06 -24.79
C ALA A 442 -2.23 -18.09 -25.11
N GLY A 443 -3.44 -17.85 -24.64
CA GLY A 443 -4.59 -18.76 -24.87
C GLY A 443 -5.15 -19.49 -23.64
N SER A 444 -4.51 -19.45 -22.47
CA SER A 444 -5.17 -19.95 -21.25
C SER A 444 -6.20 -18.92 -20.77
N SER A 445 -7.47 -19.33 -20.76
CA SER A 445 -8.53 -18.65 -20.04
C SER A 445 -8.18 -18.68 -18.55
N SER A 446 -7.44 -17.67 -18.06
CA SER A 446 -7.44 -17.43 -16.64
C SER A 446 -8.88 -17.13 -16.26
N THR A 447 -9.49 -17.97 -15.46
CA THR A 447 -10.74 -17.69 -14.75
C THR A 447 -10.68 -16.23 -14.30
N PRO A 448 -11.72 -15.42 -14.52
CA PRO A 448 -11.73 -14.04 -14.08
C PRO A 448 -11.42 -14.05 -12.58
N SER A 449 -10.31 -13.46 -12.19
CA SER A 449 -10.11 -13.17 -10.78
C SER A 449 -11.21 -12.19 -10.41
N ASP A 450 -11.98 -12.54 -9.43
CA ASP A 450 -13.30 -12.06 -9.01
C ASP A 450 -13.36 -10.57 -8.59
N ASP A 451 -12.32 -9.78 -8.88
CA ASP A 451 -12.12 -8.41 -8.37
C ASP A 451 -11.93 -7.33 -9.45
N SER A 452 -12.27 -7.63 -10.70
CA SER A 452 -12.26 -6.60 -11.75
C SER A 452 -13.58 -5.80 -11.77
N GLN A 453 -13.75 -4.88 -10.82
CA GLN A 453 -14.35 -3.59 -11.16
C GLN A 453 -13.26 -2.79 -11.90
N GLU A 454 -13.56 -2.50 -13.14
CA GLU A 454 -12.81 -1.77 -14.17
C GLU A 454 -11.99 -2.63 -15.13
N GLY A 455 -12.59 -2.78 -16.32
CA GLY A 455 -11.93 -2.75 -17.61
C GLY A 455 -11.13 -4.00 -18.01
N THR A 456 -11.81 -4.92 -18.70
CA THR A 456 -11.25 -5.64 -19.85
C THR A 456 -10.01 -6.52 -19.63
N ASN A 457 -10.18 -7.64 -18.96
CA ASN A 457 -9.32 -8.81 -19.20
C ASN A 457 -10.12 -10.10 -19.40
N THR A 458 -11.27 -10.00 -20.06
CA THR A 458 -11.86 -11.16 -20.73
C THR A 458 -11.10 -11.31 -22.06
N THR A 459 -10.52 -12.47 -22.29
CA THR A 459 -10.27 -12.94 -23.66
C THR A 459 -11.63 -12.94 -24.35
N SER A 460 -11.96 -11.82 -24.97
CA SER A 460 -13.16 -11.73 -25.80
C SER A 460 -12.98 -12.76 -26.91
N PRO A 461 -14.00 -13.56 -27.22
CA PRO A 461 -13.89 -14.59 -28.24
C PRO A 461 -13.44 -13.95 -29.55
N LEU A 462 -12.64 -14.69 -30.29
CA LEU A 462 -12.28 -14.28 -31.64
C LEU A 462 -13.59 -14.24 -32.44
N LEU A 463 -14.00 -13.05 -32.89
CA LEU A 463 -15.23 -12.90 -33.64
C LEU A 463 -15.05 -13.42 -35.05
N PRO A 464 -16.05 -14.12 -35.61
CA PRO A 464 -16.08 -14.42 -37.05
C PRO A 464 -16.11 -13.11 -37.86
N THR A 465 -15.72 -13.20 -39.11
CA THR A 465 -15.75 -12.04 -40.01
C THR A 465 -17.20 -11.71 -40.35
N PHE A 466 -17.67 -10.56 -39.89
CA PHE A 466 -18.96 -9.99 -40.24
C PHE A 466 -18.82 -8.92 -41.32
N LYS A 467 -19.86 -8.78 -42.16
CA LYS A 467 -19.94 -7.72 -43.17
C LYS A 467 -21.15 -6.83 -42.89
N LYS A 468 -20.97 -5.51 -43.08
CA LYS A 468 -22.08 -4.56 -42.99
C LYS A 468 -23.14 -4.91 -44.03
N GLY A 469 -24.42 -4.95 -43.61
CA GLY A 469 -25.56 -5.28 -44.46
C GLY A 469 -25.87 -6.78 -44.56
N GLU A 470 -25.04 -7.68 -44.01
CA GLU A 470 -25.42 -9.10 -43.97
C GLU A 470 -26.60 -9.29 -43.01
N SER A 471 -27.52 -10.16 -43.38
CA SER A 471 -28.75 -10.41 -42.65
C SER A 471 -29.09 -11.89 -42.66
N GLY A 472 -29.77 -12.36 -41.63
CA GLY A 472 -30.18 -13.75 -41.53
C GLY A 472 -30.95 -14.10 -40.27
N PRO A 473 -31.31 -15.38 -40.10
CA PRO A 473 -32.02 -15.84 -38.93
C PRO A 473 -31.13 -15.77 -37.68
N HIS A 474 -31.76 -15.50 -36.57
CA HIS A 474 -31.12 -15.45 -35.27
C HIS A 474 -31.98 -16.10 -34.17
N THR A 475 -31.42 -16.35 -33.02
CA THR A 475 -32.11 -16.93 -31.89
C THR A 475 -32.11 -15.95 -30.73
N PRO A 476 -33.20 -15.20 -30.47
CA PRO A 476 -33.30 -14.28 -29.37
C PRO A 476 -33.51 -15.01 -28.05
N THR A 477 -32.99 -14.44 -26.96
CA THR A 477 -33.18 -14.92 -25.60
C THR A 477 -33.39 -13.74 -24.64
N LEU A 478 -34.37 -13.90 -23.75
CA LEU A 478 -34.59 -12.96 -22.65
C LEU A 478 -34.28 -13.70 -21.33
N THR A 479 -33.20 -13.29 -20.67
CA THR A 479 -32.73 -13.96 -19.47
C THR A 479 -33.01 -13.09 -18.25
N GLU A 480 -33.72 -13.65 -17.26
CA GLU A 480 -33.87 -13.04 -15.96
C GLU A 480 -32.57 -13.22 -15.13
N LYS A 481 -32.11 -12.14 -14.55
CA LYS A 481 -30.96 -12.11 -13.64
C LYS A 481 -31.32 -11.31 -12.40
N GLN A 482 -30.54 -11.48 -11.35
CA GLN A 482 -30.67 -10.68 -10.13
C GLN A 482 -29.39 -9.88 -9.91
N THR A 483 -29.54 -8.68 -9.35
CA THR A 483 -28.42 -7.93 -8.84
C THR A 483 -27.72 -8.72 -7.73
N THR A 484 -26.41 -8.56 -7.59
CA THR A 484 -25.63 -9.25 -6.57
C THR A 484 -25.02 -8.23 -5.60
N PRO A 485 -24.87 -8.58 -4.31
CA PRO A 485 -24.22 -7.68 -3.35
C PRO A 485 -22.77 -7.40 -3.74
N PRO A 486 -22.20 -6.30 -3.24
CA PRO A 486 -20.76 -6.08 -3.38
C PRO A 486 -20.01 -7.25 -2.71
N LYS A 487 -18.82 -7.55 -3.22
CA LYS A 487 -17.99 -8.62 -2.66
C LYS A 487 -17.34 -8.17 -1.36
N HIS A 488 -17.12 -9.11 -0.43
CA HIS A 488 -16.27 -8.89 0.73
C HIS A 488 -14.88 -8.43 0.29
N TYR A 489 -14.20 -7.66 1.14
CA TYR A 489 -12.80 -7.37 0.90
C TYR A 489 -11.95 -8.64 0.98
N THR A 490 -10.97 -8.74 0.09
CA THR A 490 -9.75 -9.55 0.27
C THR A 490 -8.65 -8.62 0.79
N GLU A 491 -7.52 -9.14 1.25
CA GLU A 491 -6.40 -8.25 1.64
C GLU A 491 -5.94 -7.38 0.46
N ALA A 492 -5.94 -7.93 -0.76
CA ALA A 492 -5.62 -7.17 -1.96
C ALA A 492 -6.58 -5.99 -2.20
N SER A 493 -7.89 -6.22 -2.12
CA SER A 493 -8.88 -5.17 -2.34
C SER A 493 -8.95 -4.17 -1.18
N LEU A 494 -8.69 -4.62 0.06
CA LEU A 494 -8.59 -3.75 1.22
C LEU A 494 -7.37 -2.82 1.13
N LEU A 495 -6.19 -3.34 0.76
CA LEU A 495 -4.99 -2.52 0.53
C LEU A 495 -5.24 -1.44 -0.55
N ARG A 496 -5.94 -1.79 -1.64
CA ARG A 496 -6.34 -0.82 -2.66
C ARG A 496 -7.35 0.20 -2.14
N ALA A 497 -8.34 -0.23 -1.34
CA ALA A 497 -9.29 0.68 -0.71
C ALA A 497 -8.59 1.66 0.25
N MET A 498 -7.63 1.19 1.05
CA MET A 498 -6.80 2.05 1.90
C MET A 498 -5.98 3.05 1.08
N GLU A 499 -5.35 2.61 0.00
CA GLU A 499 -4.54 3.45 -0.90
C GLU A 499 -5.39 4.53 -1.59
N THR A 500 -6.60 4.18 -2.01
CA THR A 500 -7.49 5.07 -2.77
C THR A 500 -8.58 5.73 -1.92
N ALA A 501 -8.49 5.64 -0.60
CA ALA A 501 -9.51 6.14 0.34
C ALA A 501 -9.81 7.64 0.17
N GLY A 502 -8.86 8.44 -0.32
CA GLY A 502 -9.07 9.84 -0.66
C GLY A 502 -10.17 10.07 -1.69
N LYS A 503 -10.50 9.08 -2.53
CA LYS A 503 -11.60 9.21 -3.50
C LYS A 503 -12.98 9.38 -2.85
N PHE A 504 -13.14 8.95 -1.60
CA PHE A 504 -14.39 9.05 -0.85
C PHE A 504 -14.49 10.33 -0.03
N VAL A 505 -13.45 11.17 -0.03
CA VAL A 505 -13.43 12.46 0.67
C VAL A 505 -14.03 13.52 -0.25
N GLU A 506 -15.04 14.24 0.25
CA GLU A 506 -15.75 15.27 -0.52
C GLU A 506 -14.92 16.52 -0.75
N ASP A 507 -14.18 16.96 0.28
CA ASP A 507 -13.29 18.12 0.19
C ASP A 507 -12.12 17.87 -0.76
N GLU A 508 -12.00 18.71 -1.79
CA GLU A 508 -11.01 18.59 -2.85
C GLU A 508 -9.57 18.76 -2.33
N THR A 509 -9.37 19.61 -1.34
CA THR A 509 -8.05 19.87 -0.74
C THR A 509 -7.59 18.67 0.07
N LEU A 510 -8.49 18.11 0.88
CA LEU A 510 -8.21 16.89 1.66
C LEU A 510 -8.03 15.68 0.74
N ARG A 511 -8.82 15.59 -0.33
CA ARG A 511 -8.66 14.56 -1.37
C ARG A 511 -7.28 14.63 -2.02
N ALA A 512 -6.80 15.84 -2.36
CA ALA A 512 -5.47 16.04 -2.91
C ALA A 512 -4.37 15.67 -1.91
N ALA A 513 -4.54 15.99 -0.61
CA ALA A 513 -3.60 15.61 0.44
C ALA A 513 -3.51 14.09 0.64
N MET A 514 -4.61 13.37 0.44
CA MET A 514 -4.65 11.89 0.56
C MET A 514 -4.24 11.15 -0.71
N LYS A 515 -4.11 11.83 -1.84
CA LYS A 515 -3.86 11.18 -3.14
C LYS A 515 -2.57 10.35 -3.15
N GLU A 516 -1.58 10.76 -2.39
CA GLU A 516 -0.27 10.08 -2.33
C GLU A 516 -0.22 8.97 -1.29
N ASN A 517 -0.90 9.14 -0.14
CA ASN A 517 -0.74 8.23 1.00
C ASN A 517 -1.99 7.39 1.31
N GLY A 518 -3.20 7.84 0.95
CA GLY A 518 -4.44 7.18 1.35
C GLY A 518 -4.61 7.10 2.87
N ILE A 519 -5.16 6.00 3.37
CA ILE A 519 -5.20 5.65 4.80
C ILE A 519 -3.94 4.84 5.13
N GLY A 520 -3.06 5.42 5.93
CA GLY A 520 -1.79 4.81 6.34
C GLY A 520 -0.74 4.73 5.23
N ARG A 521 0.51 4.77 5.63
CA ARG A 521 1.65 4.58 4.71
C ARG A 521 1.75 3.11 4.27
N PRO A 522 2.26 2.81 3.08
CA PRO A 522 2.44 1.43 2.60
C PRO A 522 3.13 0.52 3.61
N SER A 523 4.18 1.03 4.29
CA SER A 523 4.94 0.28 5.28
C SER A 523 4.13 -0.14 6.53
N SER A 524 3.07 0.59 6.88
CA SER A 524 2.27 0.35 8.09
C SER A 524 0.98 -0.44 7.84
N ARG A 525 0.46 -0.48 6.60
CA ARG A 525 -0.85 -1.09 6.28
C ARG A 525 -0.94 -2.56 6.68
N ALA A 526 0.11 -3.35 6.39
CA ALA A 526 0.14 -4.76 6.77
C ALA A 526 -0.02 -4.95 8.30
N GLY A 527 0.76 -4.21 9.10
CA GLY A 527 0.66 -4.25 10.56
C GLY A 527 -0.70 -3.79 11.10
N ILE A 528 -1.33 -2.80 10.46
CA ILE A 528 -2.69 -2.36 10.80
C ILE A 528 -3.70 -3.48 10.55
N ILE A 529 -3.66 -4.13 9.39
CA ILE A 529 -4.57 -5.23 9.05
C ILE A 529 -4.38 -6.40 10.05
N GLU A 530 -3.12 -6.78 10.35
CA GLU A 530 -2.85 -7.82 11.34
C GLU A 530 -3.30 -7.43 12.75
N THR A 531 -3.20 -6.15 13.11
CA THR A 531 -3.73 -5.66 14.40
C THR A 531 -5.24 -5.83 14.49
N LEU A 532 -5.98 -5.56 13.41
CA LEU A 532 -7.43 -5.79 13.37
C LEU A 532 -7.79 -7.28 13.57
N PHE A 533 -7.00 -8.20 12.98
CA PHE A 533 -7.16 -9.65 13.22
C PHE A 533 -6.82 -10.02 14.68
N LYS A 534 -5.69 -9.56 15.21
CA LYS A 534 -5.26 -9.83 16.60
C LYS A 534 -6.23 -9.28 17.64
N ARG A 535 -6.92 -8.20 17.33
CA ARG A 535 -7.96 -7.60 18.18
C ARG A 535 -9.35 -8.25 17.98
N HIS A 536 -9.46 -9.24 17.11
CA HIS A 536 -10.70 -9.92 16.76
C HIS A 536 -11.81 -8.98 16.27
N TYR A 537 -11.45 -7.87 15.62
CA TYR A 537 -12.41 -6.96 14.97
C TYR A 537 -12.82 -7.46 13.59
N ILE A 538 -11.94 -8.24 12.96
CA ILE A 538 -12.15 -8.88 11.67
C ILE A 538 -11.70 -10.35 11.73
N ARG A 539 -12.22 -11.14 10.83
CA ARG A 539 -11.81 -12.55 10.66
C ARG A 539 -11.59 -12.91 9.21
N ARG A 540 -10.73 -13.91 8.97
CA ARG A 540 -10.54 -14.49 7.64
C ARG A 540 -11.57 -15.61 7.41
N LYS A 541 -12.26 -15.55 6.28
CA LYS A 541 -13.11 -16.65 5.79
C LYS A 541 -12.66 -17.00 4.38
N ARG A 542 -11.83 -18.02 4.27
CA ARG A 542 -11.07 -18.33 3.04
C ARG A 542 -10.21 -17.11 2.63
N LYS A 543 -10.44 -16.53 1.44
CA LYS A 543 -9.76 -15.33 0.96
C LYS A 543 -10.42 -14.01 1.40
N ASN A 544 -11.62 -14.09 1.95
CA ASN A 544 -12.42 -12.92 2.31
C ASN A 544 -12.11 -12.46 3.74
N ILE A 545 -12.30 -11.16 3.95
CA ILE A 545 -12.25 -10.50 5.25
C ILE A 545 -13.67 -10.12 5.62
N GLU A 546 -14.13 -10.58 6.78
CA GLU A 546 -15.44 -10.25 7.35
C GLU A 546 -15.26 -9.48 8.66
N ALA A 547 -16.14 -8.49 8.91
CA ALA A 547 -16.22 -7.87 10.22
C ALA A 547 -16.83 -8.85 11.24
N THR A 548 -16.32 -8.81 12.47
CA THR A 548 -16.93 -9.53 13.60
C THR A 548 -17.99 -8.66 14.27
N GLU A 549 -18.82 -9.27 15.12
CA GLU A 549 -19.78 -8.52 15.94
C GLU A 549 -19.11 -7.45 16.79
N THR A 550 -17.94 -7.77 17.36
CA THR A 550 -17.13 -6.80 18.12
C THR A 550 -16.66 -5.64 17.25
N GLY A 551 -16.19 -5.92 16.04
CA GLY A 551 -15.76 -4.86 15.10
C GLY A 551 -16.92 -3.97 14.67
N ILE A 552 -18.08 -4.54 14.38
CA ILE A 552 -19.32 -3.82 14.04
C ILE A 552 -19.76 -2.95 15.23
N ALA A 553 -19.85 -3.55 16.42
CA ALA A 553 -20.28 -2.86 17.63
C ALA A 553 -19.33 -1.70 17.99
N LEU A 554 -18.02 -1.87 17.79
CA LEU A 554 -17.04 -0.80 18.02
C LEU A 554 -17.29 0.39 17.09
N ILE A 555 -17.42 0.17 15.79
CA ILE A 555 -17.67 1.25 14.83
C ILE A 555 -19.02 1.93 15.10
N ASP A 556 -20.06 1.17 15.47
CA ASP A 556 -21.38 1.71 15.78
C ASP A 556 -21.43 2.47 17.10
N THR A 557 -20.43 2.30 17.96
CA THR A 557 -20.32 2.99 19.25
C THR A 557 -19.52 4.29 19.13
N ILE A 558 -18.73 4.46 18.08
CA ILE A 558 -17.95 5.68 17.87
C ILE A 558 -18.86 6.76 17.27
N HIS A 559 -19.22 7.76 18.09
CA HIS A 559 -20.07 8.88 17.67
C HIS A 559 -19.30 9.95 16.89
N GLU A 560 -17.99 10.12 17.17
CA GLU A 560 -17.13 11.06 16.46
C GLU A 560 -16.80 10.52 15.06
N LYS A 561 -17.51 11.02 14.05
CA LYS A 561 -17.39 10.56 12.66
C LYS A 561 -15.97 10.68 12.10
N LEU A 562 -15.21 11.68 12.54
CA LEU A 562 -13.84 11.87 12.10
C LEU A 562 -12.95 10.66 12.46
N LEU A 563 -13.21 9.98 13.57
CA LEU A 563 -12.43 8.79 13.97
C LEU A 563 -12.69 7.58 13.06
N THR A 564 -13.84 7.52 12.41
CA THR A 564 -14.24 6.42 11.52
C THR A 564 -14.07 6.73 10.04
N SER A 565 -13.73 7.99 9.70
CA SER A 565 -13.58 8.45 8.33
C SER A 565 -12.12 8.60 7.92
N ALA A 566 -11.88 8.58 6.60
CA ALA A 566 -10.58 8.91 6.02
C ALA A 566 -10.22 10.41 6.16
N GLU A 567 -11.20 11.27 6.44
CA GLU A 567 -11.03 12.72 6.50
C GLU A 567 -10.05 13.16 7.57
N LEU A 568 -10.11 12.56 8.77
CA LEU A 568 -9.14 12.84 9.84
C LEU A 568 -7.70 12.65 9.37
N THR A 569 -7.45 11.54 8.66
CA THR A 569 -6.13 11.29 8.07
C THR A 569 -5.78 12.38 7.05
N GLY A 570 -6.72 12.77 6.20
CA GLY A 570 -6.52 13.85 5.22
C GLY A 570 -6.19 15.20 5.86
N ILE A 571 -6.94 15.58 6.91
CA ILE A 571 -6.71 16.83 7.67
C ILE A 571 -5.29 16.83 8.26
N TRP A 572 -4.88 15.74 8.90
CA TRP A 572 -3.55 15.65 9.50
C TRP A 572 -2.46 15.68 8.44
N GLU A 573 -2.56 14.89 7.38
CA GLU A 573 -1.55 14.88 6.32
C GLU A 573 -1.38 16.25 5.66
N LYS A 574 -2.47 16.98 5.46
CA LYS A 574 -2.42 18.35 4.98
C LYS A 574 -1.66 19.26 5.95
N LYS A 575 -2.05 19.27 7.24
CA LYS A 575 -1.41 20.12 8.26
C LYS A 575 0.06 19.77 8.45
N LEU A 576 0.43 18.48 8.42
CA LEU A 576 1.81 18.03 8.53
C LEU A 576 2.67 18.49 7.32
N ARG A 577 2.12 18.48 6.10
CA ARG A 577 2.79 19.07 4.93
C ARG A 577 2.92 20.59 5.04
N ASP A 578 1.91 21.26 5.57
CA ASP A 578 1.95 22.70 5.79
C ASP A 578 3.00 23.07 6.86
N ILE A 579 3.21 22.23 7.89
CA ILE A 579 4.32 22.37 8.86
C ILE A 579 5.67 22.22 8.14
N GLU A 580 5.82 21.17 7.33
CA GLU A 580 7.04 20.94 6.55
C GLU A 580 7.36 22.09 5.59
N ALA A 581 6.31 22.65 4.98
CA ALA A 581 6.41 23.82 4.10
C ALA A 581 6.54 25.17 4.84
N LYS A 582 6.60 25.18 6.17
CA LYS A 582 6.62 26.38 7.05
C LYS A 582 5.38 27.28 6.90
N LYS A 583 4.25 26.70 6.51
CA LYS A 583 2.95 27.40 6.33
C LYS A 583 2.01 27.24 7.52
N TYR A 584 2.32 26.32 8.43
CA TYR A 584 1.53 26.00 9.61
C TYR A 584 2.44 25.75 10.81
N ASP A 585 2.00 26.18 12.01
CA ASP A 585 2.80 26.02 13.23
C ASP A 585 2.56 24.65 13.88
N ALA A 586 3.65 23.96 14.24
CA ALA A 586 3.59 22.65 14.87
C ALA A 586 2.92 22.68 16.25
N SER A 587 3.14 23.76 17.04
CA SER A 587 2.54 23.89 18.36
C SER A 587 1.03 24.15 18.25
N GLN A 588 0.61 24.92 17.25
CA GLN A 588 -0.80 25.11 16.95
C GLN A 588 -1.48 23.76 16.62
N PHE A 589 -0.87 22.95 15.77
CA PHE A 589 -1.38 21.61 15.45
C PHE A 589 -1.61 20.76 16.71
N ILE A 590 -0.61 20.72 17.60
CA ILE A 590 -0.71 19.94 18.84
C ILE A 590 -1.78 20.50 19.78
N ASN A 591 -1.94 21.81 19.87
CA ASN A 591 -2.97 22.43 20.73
C ASN A 591 -4.38 22.13 20.22
N GLU A 592 -4.61 22.19 18.92
CA GLU A 592 -5.89 21.82 18.30
C GLU A 592 -6.22 20.34 18.55
N LEU A 593 -5.22 19.45 18.49
CA LEU A 593 -5.41 18.04 18.83
C LEU A 593 -5.77 17.82 20.30
N LYS A 594 -5.16 18.57 21.22
CA LYS A 594 -5.50 18.50 22.66
C LYS A 594 -6.94 18.94 22.90
N GLU A 595 -7.38 20.01 22.24
CA GLU A 595 -8.76 20.50 22.32
C GLU A 595 -9.76 19.47 21.75
N GLN A 596 -9.50 18.97 20.54
CA GLN A 596 -10.32 17.93 19.92
C GLN A 596 -10.42 16.67 20.80
N LEU A 597 -9.29 16.22 21.36
CA LEU A 597 -9.26 15.08 22.27
C LEU A 597 -10.08 15.33 23.53
N THR A 598 -9.99 16.53 24.11
CA THR A 598 -10.77 16.91 25.30
C THR A 598 -12.26 16.87 25.01
N ASN A 599 -12.68 17.35 23.85
CA ASN A 599 -14.07 17.30 23.41
C ASN A 599 -14.54 15.84 23.24
N ILE A 600 -13.75 14.99 22.57
CA ILE A 600 -14.06 13.55 22.42
C ILE A 600 -14.23 12.89 23.80
N VAL A 601 -13.34 13.18 24.74
CA VAL A 601 -13.42 12.61 26.10
C VAL A 601 -14.70 13.07 26.80
N ASN A 602 -15.03 14.35 26.75
CA ASN A 602 -16.23 14.91 27.38
C ASN A 602 -17.52 14.33 26.78
N ASP A 603 -17.60 14.22 25.46
CA ASP A 603 -18.77 13.69 24.76
C ASP A 603 -19.01 12.22 25.11
N VAL A 604 -17.94 11.40 25.12
CA VAL A 604 -18.05 9.99 25.50
C VAL A 604 -18.37 9.82 26.98
N LEU A 605 -17.84 10.66 27.87
CA LEU A 605 -18.18 10.63 29.30
C LEU A 605 -19.63 11.01 29.55
N ALA A 606 -20.18 11.95 28.77
CA ALA A 606 -21.57 12.38 28.83
C ALA A 606 -22.56 11.34 28.28
N ASP A 607 -22.11 10.36 27.53
CA ASP A 607 -22.97 9.27 27.06
C ASP A 607 -23.48 8.42 28.24
N ASN A 608 -24.79 8.49 28.49
CA ASN A 608 -25.46 7.73 29.56
C ASN A 608 -25.96 6.35 29.09
N SER A 609 -25.63 5.91 27.88
CA SER A 609 -26.00 4.58 27.40
C SER A 609 -25.32 3.48 28.23
N SER A 610 -26.07 2.42 28.52
CA SER A 610 -25.52 1.20 29.15
C SER A 610 -24.88 0.25 28.13
N ARG A 611 -24.54 0.75 26.95
CA ARG A 611 -23.99 -0.05 25.85
C ARG A 611 -22.69 -0.72 26.27
N LYS A 612 -22.59 -2.01 26.04
CA LYS A 612 -21.35 -2.79 26.22
C LYS A 612 -21.04 -3.57 24.95
N ILE A 613 -19.76 -3.56 24.59
CA ILE A 613 -19.26 -4.37 23.47
C ILE A 613 -18.89 -5.72 24.05
N GLY A 614 -19.62 -6.76 23.61
CA GLY A 614 -19.48 -8.13 24.14
C GLY A 614 -18.14 -8.76 23.80
N GLU A 615 -17.78 -9.82 24.56
CA GLU A 615 -16.71 -10.73 24.18
C GLU A 615 -17.10 -11.49 22.90
N VAL A 616 -16.13 -11.72 22.03
CA VAL A 616 -16.26 -12.69 20.94
C VAL A 616 -16.58 -14.03 21.57
N GLU A 617 -17.62 -14.72 21.13
CA GLU A 617 -17.82 -16.14 21.44
C GLU A 617 -16.52 -16.90 21.10
N GLY A 618 -15.71 -17.13 22.12
CA GLY A 618 -14.51 -17.95 22.02
C GLY A 618 -14.95 -19.38 21.76
N ASN A 619 -14.57 -19.90 20.60
CA ASN A 619 -14.47 -21.32 20.27
C ASN A 619 -15.39 -22.27 21.04
N LYS A 620 -16.60 -22.45 20.56
CA LYS A 620 -17.32 -23.71 20.67
C LYS A 620 -17.18 -24.48 19.35
N GLU A 621 -15.95 -24.79 18.97
CA GLU A 621 -15.67 -25.94 18.10
C GLU A 621 -14.67 -26.84 18.83
N LYS A 622 -15.25 -27.89 19.44
CA LYS A 622 -14.54 -29.11 19.78
C LYS A 622 -14.51 -30.01 18.55
#